data_ed64cff946923e4b507af3cc75c659f1
#
_entry.id   ed64cff946923e4b507af3cc75c659f1
#
_cell.length_a   1.000
_cell.length_b   1.000
_cell.length_c   1.000
_cell.angle_alpha   90.00
_cell.angle_beta   90.00
_cell.angle_gamma   90.00
#
_symmetry.space_group_name_H-M   'P 1'
#
loop_
_entity.id
_entity.type
_entity.pdbx_description
1 polymer ?
#
loop_
_entity_poly.entity_id
_entity_poly.type
_entity_poly.pdbx_seq_one_letter_code
_entity_poly.pdbx_strand_id
1 'polypeptide(L)'
;QVAKPLDLPRNTLVPLGGGKDSLVSVELLRTAGEPCTVAWVGGSELIKACAIRTGLPTLNIGRELSPILFELNRNGAWNGHIPVTAINSAILVLAALLHGHDAIAFSNERSASSATRRRSACGLRA
;
A
#
# COMPACT_ATOMS: atom_id res chain seq x y z
N GLN A 1 2.67 -21.40 22.30
CA GLN A 1 1.28 -20.90 22.10
C GLN A 1 0.80 -21.36 20.74
N VAL A 2 -0.29 -22.11 20.73
CA VAL A 2 -0.96 -22.50 19.48
C VAL A 2 -1.82 -21.31 19.03
N ALA A 3 -1.55 -20.77 17.84
CA ALA A 3 -2.38 -19.72 17.27
C ALA A 3 -3.80 -20.27 17.02
N LYS A 4 -4.81 -19.59 17.54
CA LYS A 4 -6.20 -19.91 17.24
C LYS A 4 -6.56 -19.34 15.86
N PRO A 5 -7.19 -20.13 14.96
CA PRO A 5 -7.68 -19.57 13.71
C PRO A 5 -8.76 -18.53 14.00
N LEU A 6 -8.67 -17.40 13.29
CA LEU A 6 -9.72 -16.39 13.28
C LEU A 6 -10.70 -16.79 12.18
N ASP A 7 -11.95 -17.09 12.53
CA ASP A 7 -13.01 -17.38 11.57
C ASP A 7 -13.48 -16.06 10.92
N LEU A 8 -12.65 -15.53 10.03
CA LEU A 8 -12.97 -14.33 9.28
C LEU A 8 -13.77 -14.67 8.02
N PRO A 9 -14.76 -13.85 7.64
CA PRO A 9 -15.50 -14.06 6.40
C PRO A 9 -14.56 -13.88 5.20
N ARG A 10 -14.82 -14.64 4.13
CA ARG A 10 -14.03 -14.57 2.90
C ARG A 10 -14.21 -13.20 2.24
N ASN A 11 -13.22 -12.37 2.34
CA ASN A 11 -13.18 -11.04 1.72
C ASN A 11 -11.73 -10.56 1.63
N THR A 12 -11.26 -10.34 0.42
CA THR A 12 -9.88 -9.92 0.17
C THR A 12 -9.78 -8.39 0.15
N LEU A 13 -8.89 -7.84 0.96
CA LEU A 13 -8.55 -6.42 0.92
C LEU A 13 -7.51 -6.18 -0.18
N VAL A 14 -7.80 -5.25 -1.11
CA VAL A 14 -6.91 -4.91 -2.22
C VAL A 14 -6.41 -3.48 -2.05
N PRO A 15 -5.15 -3.29 -1.66
CA PRO A 15 -4.57 -1.95 -1.56
C PRO A 15 -4.42 -1.28 -2.93
N LEU A 16 -4.94 -0.05 -3.07
CA LEU A 16 -4.75 0.79 -4.23
C LEU A 16 -3.63 1.81 -3.97
N GLY A 17 -2.63 1.81 -4.84
CA GLY A 17 -1.51 2.76 -4.80
C GLY A 17 -1.49 3.76 -5.95
N GLY A 18 -2.56 3.84 -6.74
CA GLY A 18 -2.64 4.73 -7.89
C GLY A 18 -1.93 4.22 -9.15
N GLY A 19 -1.27 3.07 -9.09
CA GLY A 19 -0.66 2.40 -10.23
C GLY A 19 -1.58 1.35 -10.88
N LYS A 20 -1.21 0.96 -12.10
CA LYS A 20 -1.95 -0.03 -12.93
C LYS A 20 -2.06 -1.41 -12.26
N ASP A 21 -1.02 -1.83 -11.53
CA ASP A 21 -0.90 -3.20 -11.04
C ASP A 21 -1.97 -3.55 -9.99
N SER A 22 -2.33 -2.59 -9.15
CA SER A 22 -3.42 -2.77 -8.20
C SER A 22 -4.79 -2.91 -8.88
N LEU A 23 -5.01 -2.22 -9.99
CA LEU A 23 -6.23 -2.34 -10.79
C LEU A 23 -6.31 -3.69 -11.50
N VAL A 24 -5.18 -4.22 -11.97
CA VAL A 24 -5.09 -5.58 -12.53
C VAL A 24 -5.47 -6.62 -11.48
N SER A 25 -4.97 -6.48 -10.25
CA SER A 25 -5.32 -7.37 -9.14
C SER A 25 -6.82 -7.33 -8.83
N VAL A 26 -7.45 -6.16 -8.87
CA VAL A 26 -8.90 -6.01 -8.69
C VAL A 26 -9.65 -6.77 -9.79
N GLU A 27 -9.25 -6.61 -11.06
CA GLU A 27 -9.92 -7.29 -12.17
C GLU A 27 -9.73 -8.81 -12.15
N LEU A 28 -8.56 -9.28 -11.75
CA LEU A 28 -8.32 -10.72 -11.57
C LEU A 28 -9.22 -11.34 -10.49
N LEU A 29 -9.34 -10.69 -9.35
CA LEU A 29 -10.22 -11.14 -8.27
C LEU A 29 -11.69 -11.08 -8.67
N ARG A 30 -12.11 -10.02 -9.38
CA ARG A 30 -13.46 -9.88 -9.91
C ARG A 30 -13.78 -11.01 -10.88
N THR A 31 -12.88 -11.31 -11.83
CA THR A 31 -13.03 -12.40 -12.80
C THR A 31 -13.08 -13.76 -12.13
N ALA A 32 -12.33 -13.94 -11.05
CA ALA A 32 -12.36 -15.16 -10.25
C ALA A 32 -13.62 -15.29 -9.36
N GLY A 33 -14.47 -14.27 -9.31
CA GLY A 33 -15.66 -14.26 -8.46
C GLY A 33 -15.35 -14.14 -6.96
N GLU A 34 -14.16 -13.64 -6.61
CA GLU A 34 -13.74 -13.47 -5.22
C GLU A 34 -14.28 -12.15 -4.65
N PRO A 35 -14.94 -12.18 -3.49
CA PRO A 35 -15.37 -10.96 -2.82
C PRO A 35 -14.14 -10.14 -2.39
N CYS A 36 -14.10 -8.87 -2.77
CA CYS A 36 -13.00 -8.00 -2.44
C CYS A 36 -13.45 -6.57 -2.10
N THR A 37 -12.63 -5.91 -1.30
CA THR A 37 -12.77 -4.51 -0.90
C THR A 37 -11.50 -3.78 -1.29
N VAL A 38 -11.62 -2.61 -1.90
CA VAL A 38 -10.47 -1.79 -2.24
C VAL A 38 -10.15 -0.83 -1.10
N ALA A 39 -8.87 -0.68 -0.78
CA ALA A 39 -8.42 0.16 0.32
C ALA A 39 -7.25 1.04 -0.09
N TRP A 40 -7.12 2.22 0.55
CA TRP A 40 -5.94 3.05 0.39
C TRP A 40 -5.64 3.83 1.67
N VAL A 41 -4.37 4.20 1.82
CA VAL A 41 -3.87 4.99 2.94
C VAL A 41 -3.62 6.43 2.50
N GLY A 42 -4.18 7.38 3.21
CA GLY A 42 -4.01 8.82 2.94
C GLY A 42 -5.16 9.43 2.15
N GLY A 43 -4.99 10.69 1.73
CA GLY A 43 -6.04 11.53 1.15
C GLY A 43 -5.91 11.80 -0.35
N SER A 44 -5.35 10.88 -1.14
CA SER A 44 -5.21 11.08 -2.59
C SER A 44 -6.55 11.03 -3.30
N GLU A 45 -6.98 12.13 -3.89
CA GLU A 45 -8.22 12.21 -4.66
C GLU A 45 -8.17 11.34 -5.93
N LEU A 46 -6.99 11.18 -6.54
CA LEU A 46 -6.82 10.29 -7.69
C LEU A 46 -7.11 8.84 -7.32
N ILE A 47 -6.55 8.36 -6.21
CA ILE A 47 -6.76 6.98 -5.74
C ILE A 47 -8.22 6.78 -5.36
N LYS A 48 -8.83 7.74 -4.70
CA LYS A 48 -10.25 7.73 -4.36
C LYS A 48 -11.14 7.61 -5.60
N ALA A 49 -10.85 8.40 -6.63
CA ALA A 49 -11.59 8.34 -7.90
C ALA A 49 -11.44 6.97 -8.58
N CYS A 50 -10.24 6.39 -8.58
CA CYS A 50 -10.00 5.03 -9.07
C CYS A 50 -10.79 3.99 -8.27
N ALA A 51 -10.78 4.09 -6.94
CA ALA A 51 -11.51 3.19 -6.05
C ALA A 51 -13.02 3.21 -6.32
N ILE A 52 -13.61 4.39 -6.44
CA ILE A 52 -15.04 4.56 -6.75
C ILE A 52 -15.40 3.93 -8.10
N ARG A 53 -14.54 4.07 -9.11
CA ARG A 53 -14.76 3.49 -10.44
C ARG A 53 -14.74 1.97 -10.46
N THR A 54 -14.13 1.31 -9.48
CA THR A 54 -14.18 -0.16 -9.39
C THR A 54 -15.59 -0.69 -9.11
N GLY A 55 -16.46 0.12 -8.52
CA GLY A 55 -17.80 -0.30 -8.08
C GLY A 55 -17.79 -1.26 -6.89
N LEU A 56 -16.63 -1.49 -6.28
CA LEU A 56 -16.46 -2.36 -5.12
C LEU A 56 -16.59 -1.58 -3.81
N PRO A 57 -16.84 -2.25 -2.68
CA PRO A 57 -16.74 -1.63 -1.37
C PRO A 57 -15.37 -0.98 -1.17
N THR A 58 -15.32 0.19 -0.57
CA THR A 58 -14.11 0.97 -0.37
C THR A 58 -13.80 1.16 1.10
N LEU A 59 -12.51 1.16 1.45
CA LEU A 59 -12.00 1.46 2.78
C LEU A 59 -10.87 2.49 2.67
N ASN A 60 -11.10 3.70 3.15
CA ASN A 60 -10.06 4.72 3.26
C ASN A 60 -9.48 4.73 4.67
N ILE A 61 -8.16 4.64 4.76
CA ILE A 61 -7.43 4.72 6.02
C ILE A 61 -6.76 6.09 6.08
N GLY A 62 -7.24 6.94 6.98
CA GLY A 62 -6.66 8.25 7.23
C GLY A 62 -5.24 8.13 7.79
N ARG A 63 -4.34 8.99 7.31
CA ARG A 63 -2.99 9.12 7.85
C ARG A 63 -2.67 10.59 8.04
N GLU A 64 -2.33 10.93 9.25
CA GLU A 64 -1.89 12.27 9.63
C GLU A 64 -0.40 12.25 9.93
N LEU A 65 0.36 13.10 9.26
CA LEU A 65 1.79 13.26 9.52
C LEU A 65 2.00 14.40 10.51
N SER A 66 2.85 14.17 11.50
CA SER A 66 3.19 15.21 12.47
C SER A 66 3.79 16.44 11.77
N PRO A 67 3.33 17.66 12.08
CA PRO A 67 3.92 18.89 11.55
C PRO A 67 5.42 19.03 11.83
N ILE A 68 5.89 18.44 12.93
CA ILE A 68 7.32 18.41 13.32
C ILE A 68 8.20 17.82 12.21
N LEU A 69 7.68 16.83 11.46
CA LEU A 69 8.42 16.22 10.35
C LEU A 69 8.80 17.25 9.29
N PHE A 70 7.88 18.14 8.94
CA PHE A 70 8.11 19.18 7.96
C PHE A 70 9.03 20.29 8.49
N GLU A 71 8.94 20.58 9.78
CA GLU A 71 9.83 21.54 10.44
C GLU A 71 11.27 21.03 10.50
N LEU A 72 11.48 19.77 10.88
CA LEU A 72 12.78 19.13 10.89
C LEU A 72 13.41 19.10 9.49
N ASN A 73 12.61 18.81 8.47
CA ASN A 73 13.09 18.83 7.08
C ASN A 73 13.53 20.23 6.63
N ARG A 74 12.82 21.27 7.01
CA ARG A 74 13.20 22.67 6.73
C ARG A 74 14.50 23.05 7.45
N ASN A 75 14.75 22.49 8.60
CA ASN A 75 15.93 22.72 9.42
C ASN A 75 17.13 21.84 9.01
N GLY A 76 17.08 21.18 7.86
CA GLY A 76 18.19 20.40 7.30
C GLY A 76 18.37 19.02 7.94
N ALA A 77 17.33 18.44 8.50
CA ALA A 77 17.40 17.07 9.01
C ALA A 77 17.74 16.08 7.88
N TRP A 78 18.53 15.08 8.22
CA TRP A 78 18.91 14.03 7.29
C TRP A 78 17.70 13.18 6.93
N ASN A 79 17.29 13.23 5.67
CA ASN A 79 16.21 12.41 5.13
C ASN A 79 16.78 11.08 4.64
N GLY A 80 16.61 10.04 5.45
CA GLY A 80 16.87 8.67 5.02
C GLY A 80 15.73 8.10 4.17
N HIS A 81 15.94 6.92 3.63
CA HIS A 81 14.88 6.18 2.95
C HIS A 81 13.85 5.67 3.97
N ILE A 82 12.65 6.26 3.98
CA ILE A 82 11.55 5.80 4.85
C ILE A 82 10.91 4.57 4.19
N PRO A 83 10.79 3.43 4.90
CA PRO A 83 10.18 2.22 4.36
C PRO A 83 8.65 2.33 4.31
N VAL A 84 8.14 3.25 3.48
CA VAL A 84 6.70 3.57 3.39
C VAL A 84 5.87 2.34 3.04
N THR A 85 6.37 1.47 2.17
CA THR A 85 5.69 0.24 1.78
C THR A 85 5.51 -0.70 2.97
N ALA A 86 6.53 -0.86 3.80
CA ALA A 86 6.44 -1.69 5.01
C ALA A 86 5.46 -1.12 6.03
N ILE A 87 5.49 0.19 6.23
CA ILE A 87 4.56 0.89 7.14
C ILE A 87 3.13 0.73 6.65
N ASN A 88 2.87 0.99 5.38
CA ASN A 88 1.54 0.84 4.80
C ASN A 88 1.05 -0.61 4.84
N SER A 89 1.95 -1.59 4.64
CA SER A 89 1.61 -3.01 4.75
C SER A 89 1.14 -3.37 6.16
N ALA A 90 1.85 -2.89 7.19
CA ALA A 90 1.45 -3.11 8.58
C ALA A 90 0.10 -2.47 8.92
N ILE A 91 -0.14 -1.25 8.46
CA ILE A 91 -1.42 -0.54 8.61
C ILE A 91 -2.55 -1.33 7.94
N LEU A 92 -2.32 -1.84 6.74
CA LEU A 92 -3.32 -2.61 5.98
C LEU A 92 -3.63 -3.96 6.61
N VAL A 93 -2.63 -4.64 7.20
CA VAL A 93 -2.86 -5.88 7.96
C VAL A 93 -3.74 -5.62 9.17
N LEU A 94 -3.45 -4.57 9.93
CA LEU A 94 -4.27 -4.18 11.07
C LEU A 94 -5.70 -3.82 10.64
N ALA A 95 -5.84 -3.04 9.58
CA ALA A 95 -7.15 -2.66 9.03
C ALA A 95 -7.95 -3.88 8.55
N ALA A 96 -7.30 -4.83 7.88
CA ALA A 96 -7.93 -6.08 7.44
C ALA A 96 -8.48 -6.88 8.63
N LEU A 97 -7.71 -7.02 9.69
CA LEU A 97 -8.15 -7.71 10.91
C LEU A 97 -9.34 -7.00 11.59
N LEU A 98 -9.26 -5.67 11.71
CA LEU A 98 -10.32 -4.88 12.36
C LEU A 98 -11.63 -4.85 11.56
N HIS A 99 -11.55 -4.91 10.24
CA HIS A 99 -12.71 -4.88 9.34
C HIS A 99 -13.16 -6.25 8.85
N GLY A 100 -12.55 -7.33 9.33
CA GLY A 100 -12.99 -8.70 9.06
C GLY A 100 -12.63 -9.22 7.67
N HIS A 101 -11.46 -8.85 7.15
CA HIS A 101 -10.93 -9.41 5.91
C HIS A 101 -10.00 -10.59 6.22
N ASP A 102 -10.11 -11.67 5.44
CA ASP A 102 -9.32 -12.89 5.64
C ASP A 102 -8.02 -12.91 4.81
N ALA A 103 -7.91 -12.05 3.82
CA ALA A 103 -6.74 -11.97 2.94
C ALA A 103 -6.44 -10.53 2.50
N ILE A 104 -5.20 -10.27 2.10
CA ILE A 104 -4.76 -9.02 1.47
C ILE A 104 -4.01 -9.36 0.20
N ALA A 105 -4.42 -8.78 -0.92
CA ALA A 105 -3.75 -8.93 -2.21
C ALA A 105 -2.88 -7.72 -2.52
N PHE A 106 -1.59 -7.81 -2.22
CA PHE A 106 -0.61 -6.79 -2.59
C PHE A 106 -0.17 -6.93 -4.04
N SER A 107 -0.09 -5.81 -4.73
CA SER A 107 0.35 -5.74 -6.13
C SER A 107 1.71 -5.09 -6.21
N ASN A 108 2.76 -5.90 -6.27
CA ASN A 108 4.14 -5.42 -6.41
C ASN A 108 4.66 -5.79 -7.80
N GLU A 109 5.17 -4.81 -8.51
CA GLU A 109 5.85 -5.06 -9.78
C GLU A 109 7.13 -5.86 -9.55
N ARG A 110 7.41 -6.84 -10.40
CA ARG A 110 8.60 -7.69 -10.31
C ARG A 110 9.90 -6.87 -10.33
N SER A 111 9.92 -5.78 -11.08
CA SER A 111 11.03 -4.83 -11.14
C SER A 111 11.29 -4.09 -9.81
N ALA A 112 10.24 -3.89 -9.00
CA ALA A 112 10.37 -3.25 -7.69
C ALA A 112 11.11 -4.12 -6.66
N SER A 113 11.21 -5.43 -6.90
CA SER A 113 11.96 -6.37 -6.07
C SER A 113 13.47 -6.38 -6.38
N SER A 114 13.91 -5.70 -7.45
CA SER A 114 15.31 -5.60 -7.84
C SER A 114 15.92 -4.36 -7.22
N ALA A 115 16.99 -4.51 -6.44
CA ALA A 115 17.75 -3.37 -5.92
C ALA A 115 18.30 -2.55 -7.09
N THR A 116 17.89 -1.29 -7.18
CA THR A 116 18.45 -0.35 -8.16
C THR A 116 19.87 0.00 -7.72
N ARG A 117 20.88 -0.68 -8.27
CA ARG A 117 22.27 -0.24 -8.15
C ARG A 117 22.39 1.10 -8.88
N ARG A 118 22.41 2.19 -8.14
CA ARG A 118 22.96 3.45 -8.66
C ARG A 118 24.43 3.18 -8.95
N ARG A 119 24.79 3.06 -10.21
CA ARG A 119 26.18 3.27 -10.64
C ARG A 119 26.49 4.74 -10.37
N SER A 120 27.16 5.02 -9.29
CA SER A 120 27.88 6.28 -9.14
C SER A 120 28.99 6.25 -10.20
N ALA A 121 28.75 6.96 -11.29
CA ALA A 121 29.79 7.31 -12.22
C ALA A 121 30.68 8.36 -11.53
N CYS A 122 31.61 7.89 -10.70
CA CYS A 122 32.75 8.70 -10.28
C CYS A 122 33.71 8.71 -11.47
N GLY A 123 33.50 9.67 -12.38
CA GLY A 123 34.44 10.00 -13.42
C GLY A 123 35.56 10.85 -12.83
N LEU A 124 36.60 10.23 -12.31
CA LEU A 124 37.90 10.87 -12.16
C LEU A 124 38.45 11.07 -13.57
N ARG A 125 38.37 12.29 -14.07
CA ARG A 125 39.28 12.76 -15.12
C ARG A 125 40.53 13.27 -14.43
N ALA A 126 41.63 12.61 -14.62
CA ALA A 126 42.94 13.15 -14.43
C ALA A 126 43.24 14.27 -15.46
#